data_db91b5221bc765862ec0c96f78b1a7df
#
_entry.id   db91b5221bc765862ec0c96f78b1a7df
#
_cell.length_a   1.000
_cell.length_b   1.000
_cell.length_c   1.000
_cell.angle_alpha   90.00
_cell.angle_beta   90.00
_cell.angle_gamma   90.00
#
_symmetry.space_group_name_H-M   'P 1'
#
loop_
_entity.id
_entity.type
_entity.pdbx_description
1 polymer ?
#
loop_
_entity_poly.entity_id
_entity_poly.type
_entity_poly.pdbx_seq_one_letter_code
_entity_poly.pdbx_strand_id
1 'polypeptide(L)'
;MSLALAVLLAIVITTSALHYLYTALVSSHLTRIPGPKAFTLTKLFLAREDYRGTRTRTLNALHKQYGPVVRIGPNEVSFNSTSALRAIYGAGSGFERTDFYHMFEAYGRKNMFSFAGVKEHGERKKMFAHAYAKSVMLRGENAAMIEAKVKLFGDLLEREGRESEIFSTLHYFALDNITQFLYGRFGSTACLEGVREHRALISDIVDIARRTLSWYTVHFPGFTQWLYSRTGVTACVARRFYPMSEPTTYTGIRLHAMKACQAFGKAPPSDRDSESALITKLWKYHRSQKEDGIDDLDIAAECADHLLAGIDTTSDTLMFLIWSLSRPQHRHFQERLIQEVRAITEDGLNADGIPRVEASDKLPYVDAVIKETLRLYAPLPGSEPRSLPKPTTIDGFVIPARTVVSISPYALHRNPDIFHDPSAFNPERWLDTQASPEMKKWFWAFSSGGRMCIGMQ
;
A
#
# COMPACT_ATOMS: atom_id res chain seq x y z
N MET A 1 -37.56 8.42 35.81
CA MET A 1 -37.80 7.22 34.98
C MET A 1 -38.56 6.20 35.85
N SER A 2 -39.71 5.72 35.42
CA SER A 2 -40.47 4.78 36.26
C SER A 2 -39.75 3.43 36.37
N LEU A 3 -39.88 2.74 37.51
CA LEU A 3 -39.28 1.42 37.75
C LEU A 3 -39.62 0.44 36.61
N ALA A 4 -40.86 0.48 36.14
CA ALA A 4 -41.33 -0.34 35.01
C ALA A 4 -40.54 -0.08 33.72
N LEU A 5 -40.20 1.18 33.39
CA LEU A 5 -39.42 1.53 32.23
C LEU A 5 -37.96 1.05 32.37
N ALA A 6 -37.37 1.16 33.55
CA ALA A 6 -36.05 0.64 33.85
C ALA A 6 -35.94 -0.89 33.69
N VAL A 7 -36.95 -1.61 34.22
CA VAL A 7 -37.05 -3.07 34.10
C VAL A 7 -37.23 -3.48 32.63
N LEU A 8 -38.11 -2.81 31.88
CA LEU A 8 -38.34 -3.10 30.47
C LEU A 8 -37.03 -2.87 29.65
N LEU A 9 -36.34 -1.78 29.91
CA LEU A 9 -35.05 -1.47 29.25
C LEU A 9 -33.98 -2.54 29.56
N ALA A 10 -33.92 -2.98 30.84
CA ALA A 10 -33.00 -4.05 31.23
C ALA A 10 -33.32 -5.38 30.53
N ILE A 11 -34.59 -5.74 30.39
CA ILE A 11 -35.03 -6.94 29.68
C ILE A 11 -34.63 -6.84 28.19
N VAL A 12 -34.89 -5.70 27.53
CA VAL A 12 -34.56 -5.49 26.13
C VAL A 12 -33.04 -5.57 25.92
N ILE A 13 -32.23 -4.94 26.77
CA ILE A 13 -30.75 -5.00 26.68
C ILE A 13 -30.27 -6.45 26.87
N THR A 14 -30.78 -7.15 27.88
CA THR A 14 -30.38 -8.53 28.19
C THR A 14 -30.73 -9.48 27.04
N THR A 15 -31.97 -9.43 26.57
CA THR A 15 -32.43 -10.28 25.45
C THR A 15 -31.66 -9.98 24.16
N SER A 16 -31.38 -8.70 23.87
CA SER A 16 -30.56 -8.29 22.74
C SER A 16 -29.11 -8.80 22.85
N ALA A 17 -28.51 -8.71 24.04
CA ALA A 17 -27.19 -9.23 24.32
C ALA A 17 -27.12 -10.76 24.17
N LEU A 18 -28.09 -11.47 24.73
CA LEU A 18 -28.19 -12.94 24.60
C LEU A 18 -28.39 -13.36 23.12
N HIS A 19 -29.26 -12.68 22.41
CA HIS A 19 -29.45 -12.90 20.97
C HIS A 19 -28.17 -12.67 20.17
N TYR A 20 -27.47 -11.58 20.46
CA TYR A 20 -26.19 -11.29 19.84
C TYR A 20 -25.14 -12.39 20.11
N LEU A 21 -25.01 -12.80 21.38
CA LEU A 21 -24.09 -13.88 21.76
C LEU A 21 -24.47 -15.21 21.07
N TYR A 22 -25.74 -15.54 21.02
CA TYR A 22 -26.23 -16.75 20.36
C TYR A 22 -25.90 -16.70 18.84
N THR A 23 -26.20 -15.59 18.17
CA THR A 23 -25.90 -15.44 16.73
C THR A 23 -24.43 -15.48 16.46
N ALA A 24 -23.59 -14.82 17.26
CA ALA A 24 -22.15 -14.76 17.07
C ALA A 24 -21.45 -16.10 17.31
N LEU A 25 -21.88 -16.86 18.34
CA LEU A 25 -21.20 -18.06 18.82
C LEU A 25 -21.82 -19.38 18.32
N VAL A 26 -23.10 -19.38 17.93
CA VAL A 26 -23.83 -20.62 17.64
C VAL A 26 -24.43 -20.62 16.23
N SER A 27 -25.20 -19.58 15.89
CA SER A 27 -26.06 -19.59 14.69
C SER A 27 -25.35 -19.11 13.41
N SER A 28 -24.23 -18.40 13.52
CA SER A 28 -23.51 -17.90 12.35
C SER A 28 -22.88 -19.03 11.54
N HIS A 29 -22.99 -19.00 10.22
CA HIS A 29 -22.24 -19.91 9.33
C HIS A 29 -20.73 -19.87 9.55
N LEU A 30 -20.22 -18.76 10.11
CA LEU A 30 -18.79 -18.59 10.43
C LEU A 30 -18.36 -19.31 11.71
N THR A 31 -19.28 -19.92 12.49
CA THR A 31 -18.94 -20.65 13.72
C THR A 31 -18.13 -21.91 13.49
N ARG A 32 -18.20 -22.47 12.28
CA ARG A 32 -17.39 -23.63 11.86
C ARG A 32 -15.93 -23.27 11.56
N ILE A 33 -15.64 -21.97 11.38
CA ILE A 33 -14.28 -21.51 11.10
C ILE A 33 -13.54 -21.35 12.43
N PRO A 34 -12.35 -21.98 12.59
CA PRO A 34 -11.57 -21.88 13.81
C PRO A 34 -11.10 -20.45 14.06
N GLY A 35 -10.88 -20.12 15.34
CA GLY A 35 -10.37 -18.80 15.74
C GLY A 35 -10.66 -18.47 17.20
N PRO A 36 -10.08 -17.38 17.73
CA PRO A 36 -10.30 -16.97 19.11
C PRO A 36 -11.75 -16.54 19.33
N LYS A 37 -12.44 -17.14 20.29
CA LYS A 37 -13.86 -16.81 20.60
C LYS A 37 -14.06 -15.32 20.93
N ALA A 38 -13.12 -14.69 21.60
CA ALA A 38 -13.18 -13.27 21.91
C ALA A 38 -13.24 -12.40 20.63
N PHE A 39 -12.50 -12.74 19.60
CA PHE A 39 -12.51 -12.01 18.33
C PHE A 39 -13.83 -12.17 17.58
N THR A 40 -14.51 -13.32 17.75
CA THR A 40 -15.81 -13.53 17.12
C THR A 40 -16.91 -12.66 17.72
N LEU A 41 -16.73 -12.15 18.93
CA LEU A 41 -17.71 -11.29 19.62
C LEU A 41 -17.60 -9.82 19.24
N THR A 42 -16.39 -9.34 18.97
CA THR A 42 -16.20 -7.92 18.63
C THR A 42 -14.93 -7.69 17.81
N LYS A 43 -14.99 -6.73 16.89
CA LYS A 43 -13.83 -6.26 16.14
C LYS A 43 -12.81 -5.48 17.00
N LEU A 44 -13.17 -5.12 18.23
CA LEU A 44 -12.31 -4.27 19.08
C LEU A 44 -11.02 -4.96 19.50
N PHE A 45 -10.99 -6.29 19.61
CA PHE A 45 -9.75 -7.01 19.90
C PHE A 45 -8.72 -6.83 18.77
N LEU A 46 -9.17 -6.95 17.53
CA LEU A 46 -8.28 -6.75 16.38
C LEU A 46 -7.94 -5.28 16.18
N ALA A 47 -8.89 -4.36 16.44
CA ALA A 47 -8.63 -2.92 16.43
C ALA A 47 -7.57 -2.51 17.48
N ARG A 48 -7.55 -3.15 18.65
CA ARG A 48 -6.50 -2.96 19.65
C ARG A 48 -5.12 -3.39 19.13
N GLU A 49 -5.06 -4.52 18.42
CA GLU A 49 -3.81 -4.98 17.80
C GLU A 49 -3.34 -4.02 16.70
N ASP A 50 -4.26 -3.41 15.94
CA ASP A 50 -3.96 -2.34 14.99
C ASP A 50 -3.38 -1.11 15.69
N TYR A 51 -4.00 -0.66 16.77
CA TYR A 51 -3.51 0.48 17.56
C TYR A 51 -2.08 0.26 18.07
N ARG A 52 -1.78 -0.98 18.48
CA ARG A 52 -0.45 -1.39 18.93
C ARG A 52 0.56 -1.62 17.80
N GLY A 53 0.13 -1.65 16.56
CA GLY A 53 0.96 -2.02 15.41
C GLY A 53 1.37 -3.49 15.39
N THR A 54 0.60 -4.36 16.03
CA THR A 54 0.88 -5.80 16.17
C THR A 54 -0.04 -6.70 15.36
N ARG A 55 -1.08 -6.15 14.70
CA ARG A 55 -2.09 -6.91 13.96
C ARG A 55 -1.49 -7.95 13.02
N THR A 56 -0.52 -7.57 12.21
CA THR A 56 0.08 -8.46 11.21
C THR A 56 0.75 -9.67 11.86
N ARG A 57 1.49 -9.45 12.96
CA ARG A 57 2.13 -10.53 13.73
C ARG A 57 1.11 -11.40 14.45
N THR A 58 0.07 -10.80 15.00
CA THR A 58 -1.06 -11.51 15.64
C THR A 58 -1.75 -12.42 14.65
N LEU A 59 -2.07 -11.95 13.44
CA LEU A 59 -2.69 -12.77 12.39
C LEU A 59 -1.80 -13.95 11.99
N ASN A 60 -0.51 -13.72 11.81
CA ASN A 60 0.42 -14.81 11.52
C ASN A 60 0.48 -15.85 12.65
N ALA A 61 0.46 -15.42 13.91
CA ALA A 61 0.40 -16.32 15.06
C ALA A 61 -0.92 -17.13 15.09
N LEU A 62 -2.03 -16.48 14.77
CA LEU A 62 -3.33 -17.16 14.67
C LEU A 62 -3.34 -18.22 13.55
N HIS A 63 -2.77 -17.94 12.40
CA HIS A 63 -2.63 -18.94 11.32
C HIS A 63 -1.75 -20.10 11.73
N LYS A 64 -0.68 -19.89 12.49
CA LYS A 64 0.15 -20.98 13.05
C LYS A 64 -0.62 -21.85 14.04
N GLN A 65 -1.54 -21.26 14.80
CA GLN A 65 -2.32 -21.95 15.82
C GLN A 65 -3.56 -22.66 15.27
N TYR A 66 -4.30 -22.00 14.38
CA TYR A 66 -5.62 -22.44 13.93
C TYR A 66 -5.66 -22.96 12.49
N GLY A 67 -4.55 -22.86 11.76
CA GLY A 67 -4.43 -23.30 10.37
C GLY A 67 -4.71 -22.20 9.33
N PRO A 68 -4.90 -22.59 8.05
CA PRO A 68 -4.94 -21.63 6.94
C PRO A 68 -6.20 -20.79 6.87
N VAL A 69 -7.26 -21.12 7.61
CA VAL A 69 -8.52 -20.36 7.62
C VAL A 69 -8.88 -20.00 9.07
N VAL A 70 -8.95 -18.72 9.38
CA VAL A 70 -9.14 -18.24 10.75
C VAL A 70 -10.21 -17.15 10.80
N ARG A 71 -11.22 -17.33 11.67
CA ARG A 71 -12.20 -16.28 11.98
C ARG A 71 -11.55 -15.25 12.91
N ILE A 72 -11.41 -14.01 12.45
CA ILE A 72 -10.71 -12.94 13.15
C ILE A 72 -11.62 -11.78 13.58
N GLY A 73 -12.91 -11.91 13.33
CA GLY A 73 -13.92 -10.92 13.71
C GLY A 73 -15.33 -11.49 13.66
N PRO A 74 -16.35 -10.73 14.10
CA PRO A 74 -17.75 -11.15 13.98
C PRO A 74 -18.14 -11.54 12.54
N ASN A 75 -17.69 -10.76 11.57
CA ASN A 75 -17.93 -10.95 10.13
C ASN A 75 -16.63 -10.82 9.32
N GLU A 76 -15.53 -11.38 9.85
CA GLU A 76 -14.20 -11.25 9.21
C GLU A 76 -13.43 -12.57 9.31
N VAL A 77 -12.87 -13.01 8.16
CA VAL A 77 -12.10 -14.25 8.03
C VAL A 77 -10.77 -13.96 7.35
N SER A 78 -9.68 -14.44 7.93
CA SER A 78 -8.34 -14.40 7.35
C SER A 78 -7.98 -15.75 6.73
N PHE A 79 -7.37 -15.71 5.55
CA PHE A 79 -6.90 -16.89 4.83
C PHE A 79 -5.38 -16.85 4.66
N ASN A 80 -4.77 -18.04 4.58
CA ASN A 80 -3.33 -18.22 4.34
C ASN A 80 -3.09 -19.45 3.45
N SER A 81 -3.63 -19.39 2.22
CA SER A 81 -3.49 -20.46 1.23
C SER A 81 -3.49 -19.88 -0.20
N THR A 82 -2.87 -20.60 -1.14
CA THR A 82 -2.87 -20.21 -2.57
C THR A 82 -4.23 -20.45 -3.25
N SER A 83 -5.05 -21.37 -2.75
CA SER A 83 -6.42 -21.59 -3.22
C SER A 83 -7.30 -20.38 -2.89
N ALA A 84 -7.27 -19.90 -1.64
CA ALA A 84 -7.96 -18.68 -1.23
C ALA A 84 -7.40 -17.44 -1.96
N LEU A 85 -6.07 -17.37 -2.16
CA LEU A 85 -5.44 -16.30 -2.91
C LEU A 85 -6.07 -16.17 -4.31
N ARG A 86 -6.19 -17.28 -5.03
CA ARG A 86 -6.80 -17.32 -6.37
C ARG A 86 -8.28 -17.00 -6.32
N ALA A 87 -9.00 -17.55 -5.34
CA ALA A 87 -10.45 -17.33 -5.19
C ALA A 87 -10.78 -15.87 -4.92
N ILE A 88 -10.01 -15.19 -4.07
CA ILE A 88 -10.29 -13.81 -3.61
C ILE A 88 -9.68 -12.77 -4.54
N TYR A 89 -8.41 -12.94 -4.95
CA TYR A 89 -7.63 -11.92 -5.67
C TYR A 89 -7.30 -12.29 -7.11
N GLY A 90 -7.68 -13.49 -7.56
CA GLY A 90 -7.47 -13.92 -8.93
C GLY A 90 -8.24 -13.07 -9.95
N ALA A 91 -7.80 -13.10 -11.20
CA ALA A 91 -8.51 -12.43 -12.28
C ALA A 91 -9.94 -12.99 -12.40
N GLY A 92 -10.93 -12.09 -12.47
CA GLY A 92 -12.34 -12.49 -12.57
C GLY A 92 -12.99 -12.98 -11.26
N SER A 93 -12.33 -12.88 -10.12
CA SER A 93 -12.86 -13.32 -8.82
C SER A 93 -14.18 -12.63 -8.41
N GLY A 94 -14.42 -11.41 -8.89
CA GLY A 94 -15.60 -10.62 -8.57
C GLY A 94 -15.59 -10.01 -7.17
N PHE A 95 -14.56 -10.25 -6.37
CA PHE A 95 -14.43 -9.66 -5.05
C PHE A 95 -14.16 -8.16 -5.14
N GLU A 96 -14.88 -7.40 -4.32
CA GLU A 96 -14.81 -5.95 -4.23
C GLU A 96 -13.96 -5.51 -3.04
N ARG A 97 -13.43 -4.29 -3.09
CA ARG A 97 -12.82 -3.63 -1.94
C ARG A 97 -13.90 -3.25 -0.93
N THR A 98 -13.55 -3.29 0.35
CA THR A 98 -14.43 -2.91 1.46
C THR A 98 -14.33 -1.42 1.75
N ASP A 99 -15.19 -0.92 2.65
CA ASP A 99 -15.18 0.48 3.10
C ASP A 99 -13.84 0.93 3.72
N PHE A 100 -12.96 -0.03 4.09
CA PHE A 100 -11.60 0.28 4.52
C PHE A 100 -10.85 1.19 3.54
N TYR A 101 -11.12 1.06 2.25
CA TYR A 101 -10.41 1.81 1.21
C TYR A 101 -10.90 3.26 1.03
N HIS A 102 -12.02 3.66 1.67
CA HIS A 102 -12.48 5.07 1.65
C HIS A 102 -11.48 6.04 2.29
N MET A 103 -10.64 5.58 3.22
CA MET A 103 -9.59 6.41 3.81
C MET A 103 -8.56 6.93 2.80
N PHE A 104 -8.46 6.31 1.64
CA PHE A 104 -7.53 6.70 0.57
C PHE A 104 -8.13 7.67 -0.45
N GLU A 105 -9.41 8.04 -0.32
CA GLU A 105 -10.01 9.08 -1.14
C GLU A 105 -9.28 10.42 -0.94
N ALA A 106 -9.13 11.18 -2.01
CA ALA A 106 -8.49 12.50 -1.97
C ALA A 106 -9.43 13.55 -2.54
N TYR A 107 -9.50 14.71 -1.91
CA TYR A 107 -10.33 15.87 -2.34
C TYR A 107 -11.83 15.55 -2.51
N GLY A 108 -12.33 14.56 -1.75
CA GLY A 108 -13.72 14.06 -1.89
C GLY A 108 -13.96 13.25 -3.17
N ARG A 109 -12.91 12.79 -3.83
CA ARG A 109 -12.96 11.95 -5.04
C ARG A 109 -12.36 10.57 -4.81
N LYS A 110 -12.95 9.57 -5.44
CA LYS A 110 -12.37 8.23 -5.53
C LYS A 110 -11.20 8.25 -6.51
N ASN A 111 -10.23 7.41 -6.23
CA ASN A 111 -9.08 7.14 -7.09
C ASN A 111 -8.98 5.64 -7.39
N MET A 112 -8.04 5.23 -8.20
CA MET A 112 -7.85 3.84 -8.59
C MET A 112 -7.71 2.90 -7.37
N PHE A 113 -7.09 3.35 -6.28
CA PHE A 113 -6.94 2.54 -5.08
C PHE A 113 -8.20 2.47 -4.22
N SER A 114 -9.09 3.46 -4.25
CA SER A 114 -10.30 3.52 -3.42
C SER A 114 -11.57 2.98 -4.10
N PHE A 115 -11.60 2.78 -5.42
CA PHE A 115 -12.75 2.17 -6.11
C PHE A 115 -13.07 0.77 -5.55
N ALA A 116 -14.29 0.61 -5.03
CA ALA A 116 -14.78 -0.68 -4.54
C ALA A 116 -15.07 -1.66 -5.69
N GLY A 117 -15.82 -1.22 -6.70
CA GLY A 117 -16.27 -2.04 -7.84
C GLY A 117 -15.12 -2.45 -8.76
N VAL A 118 -15.29 -3.62 -9.37
CA VAL A 118 -14.27 -4.19 -10.29
C VAL A 118 -14.23 -3.42 -11.60
N LYS A 119 -15.39 -2.98 -12.10
CA LYS A 119 -15.52 -2.29 -13.40
C LYS A 119 -14.85 -0.92 -13.38
N GLU A 120 -15.23 -0.06 -12.42
CA GLU A 120 -14.72 1.31 -12.29
C GLU A 120 -13.19 1.30 -12.09
N HIS A 121 -12.70 0.41 -11.22
CA HIS A 121 -11.27 0.22 -11.04
C HIS A 121 -10.58 -0.20 -12.35
N GLY A 122 -11.16 -1.16 -13.06
CA GLY A 122 -10.58 -1.68 -14.32
C GLY A 122 -10.50 -0.61 -15.40
N GLU A 123 -11.54 0.21 -15.56
CA GLU A 123 -11.56 1.35 -16.47
C GLU A 123 -10.50 2.37 -16.12
N ARG A 124 -10.40 2.74 -14.83
CA ARG A 124 -9.38 3.66 -14.35
C ARG A 124 -7.96 3.12 -14.55
N LYS A 125 -7.72 1.85 -14.23
CA LYS A 125 -6.41 1.23 -14.40
C LYS A 125 -5.91 1.20 -15.85
N LYS A 126 -6.83 1.04 -16.82
CA LYS A 126 -6.48 1.06 -18.25
C LYS A 126 -5.86 2.38 -18.70
N MET A 127 -6.26 3.52 -18.10
CA MET A 127 -5.72 4.83 -18.44
C MET A 127 -4.21 4.93 -18.13
N PHE A 128 -3.76 4.21 -17.11
CA PHE A 128 -2.39 4.26 -16.63
C PHE A 128 -1.49 3.15 -17.18
N ALA A 129 -2.09 2.03 -17.62
CA ALA A 129 -1.37 0.79 -17.89
C ALA A 129 -0.15 0.97 -18.83
N HIS A 130 -0.29 1.79 -19.86
CA HIS A 130 0.82 2.06 -20.78
C HIS A 130 1.96 2.86 -20.12
N ALA A 131 1.63 3.84 -19.27
CA ALA A 131 2.64 4.68 -18.61
C ALA A 131 3.53 3.88 -17.65
N TYR A 132 2.95 2.85 -17.01
CA TYR A 132 3.63 1.96 -16.08
C TYR A 132 4.16 0.67 -16.75
N ALA A 133 4.08 0.56 -18.07
CA ALA A 133 4.60 -0.62 -18.76
C ALA A 133 6.13 -0.71 -18.64
N LYS A 134 6.66 -1.89 -18.37
CA LYS A 134 8.09 -2.13 -18.21
C LYS A 134 8.91 -1.56 -19.38
N SER A 135 8.44 -1.74 -20.62
CA SER A 135 9.10 -1.20 -21.81
C SER A 135 9.19 0.34 -21.85
N VAL A 136 8.27 1.03 -21.16
CA VAL A 136 8.26 2.49 -21.04
C VAL A 136 9.16 2.94 -19.90
N MET A 137 9.20 2.20 -18.79
CA MET A 137 10.01 2.55 -17.63
C MET A 137 11.53 2.33 -17.87
N LEU A 138 11.89 1.29 -18.63
CA LEU A 138 13.27 0.92 -18.89
C LEU A 138 13.95 1.77 -19.99
N ARG A 139 13.23 2.69 -20.66
CA ARG A 139 13.75 3.40 -21.84
C ARG A 139 13.38 4.88 -21.85
N GLY A 140 14.09 5.61 -22.73
CA GLY A 140 13.80 7.02 -23.00
C GLY A 140 13.92 7.91 -21.77
N GLU A 141 13.05 8.89 -21.66
CA GLU A 141 13.09 9.91 -20.62
C GLU A 141 12.90 9.35 -19.20
N ASN A 142 12.10 8.29 -19.03
CA ASN A 142 11.91 7.68 -17.71
C ASN A 142 13.19 7.00 -17.21
N ALA A 143 13.87 6.25 -18.06
CA ALA A 143 15.16 5.64 -17.70
C ALA A 143 16.21 6.71 -17.38
N ALA A 144 16.35 7.72 -18.25
CA ALA A 144 17.27 8.83 -18.02
C ALA A 144 16.98 9.61 -16.73
N MET A 145 15.69 9.83 -16.42
CA MET A 145 15.26 10.44 -15.17
C MET A 145 15.71 9.62 -13.95
N ILE A 146 15.46 8.31 -13.94
CA ILE A 146 15.85 7.43 -12.85
C ILE A 146 17.37 7.45 -12.67
N GLU A 147 18.14 7.30 -13.76
CA GLU A 147 19.59 7.31 -13.73
C GLU A 147 20.16 8.64 -13.18
N ALA A 148 19.58 9.78 -13.59
CA ALA A 148 19.94 11.08 -13.04
C ALA A 148 19.67 11.20 -11.54
N LYS A 149 18.51 10.67 -11.06
CA LYS A 149 18.20 10.68 -9.62
C LYS A 149 19.09 9.73 -8.83
N VAL A 150 19.51 8.59 -9.41
CA VAL A 150 20.52 7.69 -8.81
C VAL A 150 21.84 8.41 -8.64
N LYS A 151 22.27 9.19 -9.65
CA LYS A 151 23.48 10.01 -9.53
C LYS A 151 23.37 11.03 -8.40
N LEU A 152 22.29 11.82 -8.36
CA LEU A 152 22.06 12.79 -7.29
C LEU A 152 22.01 12.15 -5.90
N PHE A 153 21.48 10.94 -5.79
CA PHE A 153 21.48 10.19 -4.55
C PHE A 153 22.89 9.78 -4.14
N GLY A 154 23.71 9.29 -5.08
CA GLY A 154 25.13 8.99 -4.85
C GLY A 154 25.91 10.23 -4.42
N ASP A 155 25.76 11.34 -5.12
CA ASP A 155 26.40 12.62 -4.79
C ASP A 155 25.98 13.13 -3.40
N LEU A 156 24.74 12.88 -2.97
CA LEU A 156 24.27 13.22 -1.63
C LEU A 156 24.96 12.37 -0.56
N LEU A 157 25.04 11.05 -0.77
CA LEU A 157 25.72 10.14 0.17
C LEU A 157 27.23 10.48 0.28
N GLU A 158 27.89 10.82 -0.81
CA GLU A 158 29.29 11.26 -0.79
C GLU A 158 29.49 12.55 0.02
N ARG A 159 28.58 13.52 -0.11
CA ARG A 159 28.59 14.77 0.68
C ARG A 159 28.33 14.56 2.17
N GLU A 160 27.49 13.61 2.52
CA GLU A 160 27.20 13.26 3.93
C GLU A 160 28.35 12.46 4.57
N GLY A 161 29.19 11.83 3.76
CA GLY A 161 30.40 11.16 4.21
C GLY A 161 30.13 9.79 4.85
N ARG A 162 30.73 9.53 6.03
CA ARG A 162 30.70 8.20 6.66
C ARG A 162 29.36 7.84 7.33
N GLU A 163 28.56 8.83 7.67
CA GLU A 163 27.28 8.65 8.35
C GLU A 163 26.18 9.36 7.53
N SER A 164 25.26 8.59 7.01
CA SER A 164 24.08 9.10 6.29
C SER A 164 22.81 8.63 6.98
N GLU A 165 21.87 9.57 7.16
CA GLU A 165 20.52 9.25 7.63
C GLU A 165 19.71 8.66 6.48
N ILE A 166 19.77 7.34 6.34
CA ILE A 166 19.29 6.61 5.17
C ILE A 166 17.76 6.64 5.02
N PHE A 167 17.00 6.77 6.11
CA PHE A 167 15.54 6.82 6.05
C PHE A 167 15.06 8.04 5.27
N SER A 168 15.44 9.24 5.69
CA SER A 168 15.03 10.48 5.00
C SER A 168 15.62 10.55 3.59
N THR A 169 16.88 10.14 3.42
CA THR A 169 17.58 10.21 2.13
C THR A 169 16.89 9.33 1.07
N LEU A 170 16.43 8.13 1.42
CA LEU A 170 15.66 7.27 0.52
C LEU A 170 14.25 7.81 0.24
N HIS A 171 13.62 8.47 1.23
CA HIS A 171 12.35 9.16 1.00
C HIS A 171 12.52 10.36 0.07
N TYR A 172 13.64 11.11 0.14
CA TYR A 172 13.98 12.16 -0.82
C TYR A 172 14.13 11.60 -2.23
N PHE A 173 14.84 10.47 -2.36
CA PHE A 173 15.01 9.79 -3.65
C PHE A 173 13.65 9.35 -4.24
N ALA A 174 12.82 8.70 -3.44
CA ALA A 174 11.51 8.23 -3.90
C ALA A 174 10.58 9.39 -4.27
N LEU A 175 10.55 10.45 -3.45
CA LEU A 175 9.73 11.64 -3.69
C LEU A 175 10.13 12.37 -4.97
N ASP A 176 11.44 12.59 -5.20
CA ASP A 176 11.93 13.26 -6.40
C ASP A 176 11.66 12.46 -7.68
N ASN A 177 11.76 11.11 -7.62
CA ASN A 177 11.43 10.26 -8.76
C ASN A 177 9.92 10.30 -9.08
N ILE A 178 9.07 10.07 -8.07
CA ILE A 178 7.63 9.96 -8.32
C ILE A 178 7.02 11.30 -8.71
N THR A 179 7.46 12.42 -8.13
CA THR A 179 6.93 13.75 -8.49
C THR A 179 7.33 14.15 -9.91
N GLN A 180 8.52 13.83 -10.35
CA GLN A 180 8.95 14.09 -11.72
C GLN A 180 8.19 13.21 -12.72
N PHE A 181 7.99 11.93 -12.42
CA PHE A 181 7.19 11.02 -13.24
C PHE A 181 5.73 11.47 -13.36
N LEU A 182 5.13 11.95 -12.26
CA LEU A 182 3.72 12.36 -12.24
C LEU A 182 3.50 13.71 -12.89
N TYR A 183 4.30 14.71 -12.54
CA TYR A 183 4.02 16.13 -12.80
C TYR A 183 5.00 16.79 -13.76
N GLY A 184 6.17 16.16 -14.04
CA GLY A 184 7.24 16.81 -14.77
C GLY A 184 7.62 18.14 -14.15
N ARG A 185 7.90 19.14 -14.96
CA ARG A 185 8.30 20.49 -14.48
C ARG A 185 7.23 21.22 -13.65
N PHE A 186 5.99 20.77 -13.66
CA PHE A 186 4.90 21.43 -12.93
C PHE A 186 4.81 21.08 -11.45
N GLY A 187 5.52 20.03 -11.01
CA GLY A 187 5.43 19.59 -9.64
C GLY A 187 6.59 18.69 -9.19
N SER A 188 7.68 18.57 -9.98
CA SER A 188 8.86 17.85 -9.54
C SER A 188 9.47 18.47 -8.30
N THR A 189 9.95 17.62 -7.40
CA THR A 189 10.69 18.04 -6.20
C THR A 189 12.19 17.92 -6.42
N ALA A 190 12.96 18.61 -5.57
CA ALA A 190 14.42 18.64 -5.57
C ALA A 190 14.96 18.42 -4.14
N CYS A 191 14.48 17.35 -3.50
CA CYS A 191 14.86 16.99 -2.14
C CYS A 191 16.33 16.56 -2.06
N LEU A 192 16.81 15.81 -3.05
CA LEU A 192 18.20 15.37 -3.16
C LEU A 192 19.16 16.56 -3.31
N GLU A 193 18.70 17.60 -3.97
CA GLU A 193 19.44 18.86 -4.14
C GLU A 193 19.40 19.79 -2.91
N GLY A 194 18.58 19.46 -1.91
CA GLY A 194 18.55 20.15 -0.62
C GLY A 194 17.46 21.22 -0.47
N VAL A 195 16.46 21.27 -1.37
CA VAL A 195 15.35 22.23 -1.26
C VAL A 195 14.50 21.95 -0.02
N ARG A 196 14.54 22.87 0.95
CA ARG A 196 13.95 22.66 2.29
C ARG A 196 12.44 22.47 2.26
N GLU A 197 11.72 23.23 1.46
CA GLU A 197 10.26 23.14 1.31
C GLU A 197 9.85 21.75 0.79
N HIS A 198 10.63 21.19 -0.14
CA HIS A 198 10.36 19.85 -0.67
C HIS A 198 10.69 18.77 0.37
N ARG A 199 11.79 18.88 1.09
CA ARG A 199 12.17 17.97 2.18
C ARG A 199 11.14 17.97 3.30
N ALA A 200 10.51 19.11 3.60
CA ALA A 200 9.49 19.21 4.62
C ALA A 200 8.24 18.34 4.35
N LEU A 201 7.98 17.96 3.09
CA LEU A 201 6.86 17.09 2.73
C LEU A 201 6.94 15.71 3.39
N ILE A 202 8.16 15.23 3.68
CA ILE A 202 8.35 13.93 4.34
C ILE A 202 7.87 13.93 5.79
N SER A 203 7.81 15.10 6.45
CA SER A 203 7.25 15.19 7.80
C SER A 203 5.82 14.66 7.88
N ASP A 204 5.06 14.74 6.79
CA ASP A 204 3.72 14.18 6.71
C ASP A 204 3.69 12.65 6.85
N ILE A 205 4.76 11.97 6.49
CA ILE A 205 4.86 10.51 6.54
C ILE A 205 5.10 10.01 7.96
N VAL A 206 5.91 10.74 8.73
CA VAL A 206 6.33 10.34 10.08
C VAL A 206 5.43 10.88 11.20
N ASP A 207 4.40 11.66 10.88
CA ASP A 207 3.53 12.26 11.88
C ASP A 207 2.67 11.22 12.64
N ILE A 208 2.90 11.09 13.94
CA ILE A 208 2.17 10.16 14.83
C ILE A 208 0.68 10.50 14.92
N ALA A 209 0.32 11.79 14.85
CA ALA A 209 -1.08 12.22 14.91
C ALA A 209 -1.90 11.65 13.76
N ARG A 210 -1.33 11.53 12.57
CA ARG A 210 -1.97 10.90 11.41
C ARG A 210 -2.24 9.42 11.63
N ARG A 211 -1.30 8.69 12.22
CA ARG A 211 -1.48 7.27 12.53
C ARG A 211 -2.67 7.07 13.46
N THR A 212 -2.79 7.91 14.48
CA THR A 212 -3.91 7.88 15.41
C THR A 212 -5.24 8.20 14.70
N LEU A 213 -5.27 9.26 13.87
CA LEU A 213 -6.45 9.62 13.10
C LEU A 213 -6.86 8.51 12.12
N SER A 214 -5.92 7.91 11.42
CA SER A 214 -6.16 6.80 10.50
C SER A 214 -6.81 5.61 11.22
N TRP A 215 -6.36 5.29 12.43
CA TRP A 215 -6.97 4.26 13.26
C TRP A 215 -8.44 4.56 13.58
N TYR A 216 -8.77 5.79 13.99
CA TYR A 216 -10.17 6.20 14.22
C TYR A 216 -11.01 6.15 12.95
N THR A 217 -10.46 6.60 11.83
CA THR A 217 -11.15 6.59 10.53
C THR A 217 -11.50 5.17 10.09
N VAL A 218 -10.62 4.20 10.32
CA VAL A 218 -10.82 2.80 9.95
C VAL A 218 -11.80 2.10 10.90
N HIS A 219 -11.64 2.28 12.22
CA HIS A 219 -12.40 1.49 13.20
C HIS A 219 -13.68 2.14 13.66
N PHE A 220 -13.78 3.47 13.57
CA PHE A 220 -14.93 4.28 14.00
C PHE A 220 -15.28 5.33 12.93
N PRO A 221 -15.56 4.94 11.67
CA PRO A 221 -15.78 5.90 10.59
C PRO A 221 -16.94 6.86 10.86
N GLY A 222 -18.06 6.35 11.36
CA GLY A 222 -19.22 7.18 11.69
C GLY A 222 -18.93 8.21 12.79
N PHE A 223 -18.19 7.84 13.83
CA PHE A 223 -17.77 8.75 14.90
C PHE A 223 -16.81 9.83 14.33
N THR A 224 -15.85 9.42 13.53
CA THR A 224 -14.88 10.33 12.91
C THR A 224 -15.61 11.33 12.01
N GLN A 225 -16.49 10.87 11.13
CA GLN A 225 -17.29 11.71 10.26
C GLN A 225 -18.17 12.70 11.07
N TRP A 226 -18.86 12.20 12.12
CA TRP A 226 -19.65 13.03 13.01
C TRP A 226 -18.82 14.11 13.68
N LEU A 227 -17.62 13.77 14.18
CA LEU A 227 -16.71 14.69 14.87
C LEU A 227 -16.26 15.82 13.94
N TYR A 228 -15.82 15.47 12.73
CA TYR A 228 -15.28 16.43 11.76
C TYR A 228 -16.36 17.24 11.02
N SER A 229 -17.63 16.82 11.08
CA SER A 229 -18.76 17.61 10.57
C SER A 229 -19.21 18.74 11.53
N ARG A 230 -18.62 18.82 12.75
CA ARG A 230 -18.98 19.86 13.73
C ARG A 230 -18.42 21.23 13.36
N THR A 231 -19.20 22.27 13.70
CA THR A 231 -18.83 23.67 13.49
C THR A 231 -18.89 24.45 14.81
N GLY A 232 -18.37 25.67 14.84
CA GLY A 232 -18.41 26.53 16.02
C GLY A 232 -17.64 26.00 17.23
N VAL A 233 -18.19 26.17 18.43
CA VAL A 233 -17.54 25.78 19.70
C VAL A 233 -17.24 24.29 19.78
N THR A 234 -18.14 23.46 19.29
CA THR A 234 -17.93 21.99 19.27
C THR A 234 -16.77 21.59 18.39
N ALA A 235 -16.55 22.26 17.27
CA ALA A 235 -15.37 22.05 16.43
C ALA A 235 -14.08 22.48 17.14
N CYS A 236 -14.12 23.61 17.85
CA CYS A 236 -12.96 24.09 18.63
C CYS A 236 -12.56 23.08 19.72
N VAL A 237 -13.53 22.55 20.46
CA VAL A 237 -13.27 21.50 21.48
C VAL A 237 -12.75 20.21 20.82
N ALA A 238 -13.37 19.76 19.74
CA ALA A 238 -12.95 18.54 19.04
C ALA A 238 -11.49 18.65 18.55
N ARG A 239 -11.09 19.80 17.97
CA ARG A 239 -9.73 20.06 17.48
C ARG A 239 -8.68 20.04 18.59
N ARG A 240 -9.08 20.28 19.84
CA ARG A 240 -8.17 20.18 20.99
C ARG A 240 -7.71 18.76 21.27
N PHE A 241 -8.57 17.77 21.01
CA PHE A 241 -8.28 16.35 21.23
C PHE A 241 -7.76 15.66 19.96
N TYR A 242 -8.07 16.21 18.80
CA TYR A 242 -7.63 15.72 17.50
C TYR A 242 -6.84 16.82 16.79
N PRO A 243 -5.53 16.69 16.67
CA PRO A 243 -4.66 17.74 16.15
C PRO A 243 -4.87 18.07 14.67
N MET A 244 -5.57 17.22 13.93
CA MET A 244 -5.88 17.46 12.51
C MET A 244 -7.29 18.04 12.37
N SER A 245 -7.40 19.15 11.65
CA SER A 245 -8.68 19.85 11.43
C SER A 245 -9.61 19.14 10.45
N GLU A 246 -9.08 18.25 9.62
CA GLU A 246 -9.81 17.49 8.61
C GLU A 246 -9.31 16.02 8.60
N PRO A 247 -10.18 15.06 8.24
CA PRO A 247 -9.80 13.65 8.16
C PRO A 247 -8.94 13.40 6.89
N THR A 248 -7.83 14.11 6.80
CA THR A 248 -6.82 13.90 5.77
C THR A 248 -5.55 13.40 6.41
N THR A 249 -5.03 12.32 5.84
CA THR A 249 -3.75 11.81 6.20
C THR A 249 -2.68 12.48 5.42
N TYR A 250 -1.93 12.96 5.03
CA TYR A 250 -0.91 13.52 4.14
C TYR A 250 -1.25 14.92 3.60
N THR A 251 -1.53 15.84 4.48
CA THR A 251 -1.99 17.21 4.09
C THR A 251 -1.00 17.95 3.20
N GLY A 252 0.29 17.96 3.53
CA GLY A 252 1.32 18.65 2.75
C GLY A 252 1.54 18.00 1.38
N ILE A 253 1.61 16.67 1.34
CA ILE A 253 1.75 15.89 0.10
C ILE A 253 0.52 16.10 -0.80
N ARG A 254 -0.69 16.06 -0.24
CA ARG A 254 -1.92 16.31 -1.00
C ARG A 254 -1.99 17.76 -1.50
N LEU A 255 -1.58 18.72 -0.68
CA LEU A 255 -1.52 20.12 -1.12
C LEU A 255 -0.50 20.30 -2.26
N HIS A 256 0.64 19.65 -2.20
CA HIS A 256 1.64 19.66 -3.28
C HIS A 256 1.04 19.09 -4.58
N ALA A 257 0.40 17.91 -4.51
CA ALA A 257 -0.27 17.29 -5.64
C ALA A 257 -1.33 18.23 -6.29
N MET A 258 -2.16 18.85 -5.47
CA MET A 258 -3.17 19.81 -5.95
C MET A 258 -2.53 21.02 -6.63
N LYS A 259 -1.49 21.61 -6.02
CA LYS A 259 -0.78 22.75 -6.62
C LYS A 259 -0.14 22.40 -7.96
N ALA A 260 0.47 21.22 -8.07
CA ALA A 260 1.05 20.73 -9.32
C ALA A 260 -0.01 20.55 -10.42
N CYS A 261 -1.16 19.97 -10.09
CA CYS A 261 -2.27 19.83 -11.02
C CYS A 261 -2.85 21.18 -11.46
N GLN A 262 -2.99 22.13 -10.54
CA GLN A 262 -3.44 23.49 -10.85
C GLN A 262 -2.44 24.26 -11.71
N ALA A 263 -1.13 24.13 -11.44
CA ALA A 263 -0.09 24.74 -12.26
C ALA A 263 -0.13 24.18 -13.70
N PHE A 264 -0.27 22.86 -13.82
CA PHE A 264 -0.43 22.21 -15.12
C PHE A 264 -1.69 22.71 -15.85
N GLY A 265 -2.84 22.77 -15.18
CA GLY A 265 -4.11 23.22 -15.77
C GLY A 265 -4.07 24.65 -16.29
N LYS A 266 -3.34 25.55 -15.62
CA LYS A 266 -3.18 26.95 -16.00
C LYS A 266 -2.14 27.21 -17.10
N ALA A 267 -1.27 26.24 -17.36
CA ALA A 267 -0.19 26.38 -18.34
C ALA A 267 -0.70 26.44 -19.79
N PRO A 268 0.00 27.13 -20.70
CA PRO A 268 -0.33 27.12 -22.12
C PRO A 268 -0.38 25.69 -22.70
N PRO A 269 -1.22 25.41 -23.72
CA PRO A 269 -1.26 24.11 -24.37
C PRO A 269 0.08 23.61 -24.88
N SER A 270 0.90 24.49 -25.48
CA SER A 270 2.26 24.17 -25.96
C SER A 270 3.12 23.57 -24.86
N ASP A 271 3.03 24.13 -23.68
CA ASP A 271 3.81 23.73 -22.50
C ASP A 271 3.33 22.42 -21.91
N ARG A 272 2.03 22.20 -21.88
CA ARG A 272 1.44 20.95 -21.41
C ARG A 272 1.70 19.79 -22.36
N ASP A 273 1.60 20.03 -23.66
CA ASP A 273 1.72 18.98 -24.68
C ASP A 273 3.17 18.54 -24.93
N SER A 274 4.16 19.38 -24.55
CA SER A 274 5.59 19.06 -24.59
C SER A 274 6.06 18.20 -23.41
N GLU A 275 5.24 18.05 -22.36
CA GLU A 275 5.61 17.31 -21.15
C GLU A 275 5.26 15.82 -21.29
N SER A 276 6.19 14.93 -20.93
CA SER A 276 6.00 13.47 -20.99
C SER A 276 5.39 12.88 -19.73
N ALA A 277 5.20 13.69 -18.69
CA ALA A 277 4.69 13.29 -17.39
C ALA A 277 3.29 12.62 -17.45
N LEU A 278 2.97 11.83 -16.44
CA LEU A 278 1.70 11.10 -16.35
C LEU A 278 0.49 12.03 -16.44
N ILE A 279 0.56 13.20 -15.80
CA ILE A 279 -0.51 14.21 -15.81
C ILE A 279 -0.91 14.62 -17.23
N THR A 280 0.04 14.73 -18.16
CA THR A 280 -0.24 15.05 -19.57
C THR A 280 -1.14 14.00 -20.22
N LYS A 281 -0.91 12.72 -19.93
CA LYS A 281 -1.71 11.60 -20.47
C LYS A 281 -3.14 11.64 -19.92
N LEU A 282 -3.28 11.94 -18.62
CA LEU A 282 -4.60 12.08 -17.99
C LEU A 282 -5.39 13.26 -18.57
N TRP A 283 -4.75 14.40 -18.76
CA TRP A 283 -5.37 15.56 -19.37
C TRP A 283 -5.75 15.37 -20.85
N LYS A 284 -4.93 14.62 -21.61
CA LYS A 284 -5.28 14.23 -22.98
C LYS A 284 -6.51 13.32 -23.00
N TYR A 285 -6.58 12.38 -22.06
CA TYR A 285 -7.75 11.51 -21.90
C TYR A 285 -8.99 12.33 -21.54
N HIS A 286 -8.92 13.21 -20.53
CA HIS A 286 -10.01 14.12 -20.13
C HIS A 286 -10.55 14.92 -21.33
N ARG A 287 -9.69 15.53 -22.13
CA ARG A 287 -10.09 16.29 -23.32
C ARG A 287 -10.71 15.45 -24.44
N SER A 288 -10.44 14.16 -24.49
CA SER A 288 -10.98 13.25 -25.52
C SER A 288 -12.40 12.76 -25.22
N GLN A 289 -12.86 12.85 -23.97
CA GLN A 289 -14.17 12.35 -23.52
C GLN A 289 -15.19 13.49 -23.47
N LYS A 290 -16.40 13.30 -24.03
CA LYS A 290 -17.38 14.39 -24.18
C LYS A 290 -18.35 14.57 -23.00
N GLU A 291 -18.71 13.55 -22.23
CA GLU A 291 -19.74 13.65 -21.17
C GLU A 291 -19.50 12.84 -19.87
N ASP A 292 -18.74 11.75 -19.89
CA ASP A 292 -18.47 10.89 -18.71
C ASP A 292 -16.96 10.80 -18.37
N GLY A 293 -16.20 11.82 -18.71
CA GLY A 293 -14.75 11.88 -18.48
C GLY A 293 -14.40 12.20 -17.02
N ILE A 294 -13.12 11.93 -16.68
CA ILE A 294 -12.53 12.38 -15.42
C ILE A 294 -12.42 13.91 -15.41
N ASP A 295 -12.77 14.55 -14.30
CA ASP A 295 -12.58 16.00 -14.13
C ASP A 295 -11.22 16.36 -13.53
N ASP A 296 -10.94 17.65 -13.36
CA ASP A 296 -9.67 18.16 -12.79
C ASP A 296 -9.40 17.62 -11.38
N LEU A 297 -10.44 17.44 -10.57
CA LEU A 297 -10.33 16.91 -9.21
C LEU A 297 -10.08 15.40 -9.23
N ASP A 298 -10.66 14.68 -10.19
CA ASP A 298 -10.37 13.26 -10.40
C ASP A 298 -8.92 13.06 -10.80
N ILE A 299 -8.38 13.91 -11.69
CA ILE A 299 -6.96 13.87 -12.06
C ILE A 299 -6.08 14.16 -10.84
N ALA A 300 -6.42 15.17 -10.06
CA ALA A 300 -5.69 15.51 -8.85
C ALA A 300 -5.73 14.39 -7.81
N ALA A 301 -6.87 13.72 -7.64
CA ALA A 301 -7.04 12.61 -6.72
C ALA A 301 -6.21 11.39 -7.14
N GLU A 302 -6.18 11.07 -8.43
CA GLU A 302 -5.33 10.00 -8.96
C GLU A 302 -3.85 10.31 -8.76
N CYS A 303 -3.41 11.52 -9.13
CA CYS A 303 -2.02 11.91 -8.96
C CYS A 303 -1.59 11.91 -7.47
N ALA A 304 -2.47 12.32 -6.55
CA ALA A 304 -2.20 12.28 -5.11
C ALA A 304 -2.07 10.85 -4.58
N ASP A 305 -2.87 9.91 -5.08
CA ASP A 305 -2.81 8.49 -4.73
C ASP A 305 -1.49 7.86 -5.22
N HIS A 306 -1.16 8.07 -6.48
CA HIS A 306 0.08 7.55 -7.07
C HIS A 306 1.33 8.16 -6.42
N LEU A 307 1.29 9.46 -6.07
CA LEU A 307 2.37 10.13 -5.35
C LEU A 307 2.63 9.44 -4.00
N LEU A 308 1.58 9.26 -3.21
CA LEU A 308 1.69 8.63 -1.90
C LEU A 308 2.18 7.18 -2.00
N ALA A 309 1.62 6.41 -2.95
CA ALA A 309 2.00 5.02 -3.16
C ALA A 309 3.48 4.87 -3.56
N GLY A 310 4.02 5.81 -4.33
CA GLY A 310 5.40 5.75 -4.82
C GLY A 310 6.47 6.15 -3.80
N ILE A 311 6.12 6.88 -2.76
CA ILE A 311 7.10 7.34 -1.75
C ILE A 311 7.43 6.21 -0.77
N ASP A 312 6.49 5.87 0.11
CA ASP A 312 6.74 4.98 1.26
C ASP A 312 7.14 3.58 0.82
N THR A 313 6.45 3.02 -0.17
CA THR A 313 6.68 1.63 -0.57
C THR A 313 8.07 1.42 -1.18
N THR A 314 8.57 2.40 -1.94
CA THR A 314 9.88 2.34 -2.57
C THR A 314 11.00 2.59 -1.55
N SER A 315 10.88 3.66 -0.75
CA SER A 315 11.88 4.01 0.25
C SER A 315 12.02 2.94 1.33
N ASP A 316 10.93 2.41 1.85
CA ASP A 316 10.95 1.35 2.86
C ASP A 316 11.58 0.06 2.32
N THR A 317 11.27 -0.32 1.08
CA THR A 317 11.89 -1.49 0.44
C THR A 317 13.40 -1.31 0.33
N LEU A 318 13.86 -0.17 -0.18
CA LEU A 318 15.28 0.14 -0.30
C LEU A 318 15.98 0.22 1.07
N MET A 319 15.33 0.82 2.06
CA MET A 319 15.85 0.89 3.42
C MET A 319 16.07 -0.50 4.03
N PHE A 320 15.09 -1.40 3.94
CA PHE A 320 15.23 -2.76 4.44
C PHE A 320 16.22 -3.59 3.64
N LEU A 321 16.36 -3.33 2.33
CA LEU A 321 17.38 -3.94 1.48
C LEU A 321 18.77 -3.57 1.95
N ILE A 322 19.06 -2.27 2.08
CA ILE A 322 20.35 -1.74 2.52
C ILE A 322 20.64 -2.23 3.94
N TRP A 323 19.67 -2.11 4.86
CA TRP A 323 19.82 -2.58 6.23
C TRP A 323 20.13 -4.09 6.29
N SER A 324 19.43 -4.92 5.51
CA SER A 324 19.68 -6.36 5.49
C SER A 324 21.09 -6.69 5.02
N LEU A 325 21.54 -6.06 3.93
CA LEU A 325 22.87 -6.29 3.37
C LEU A 325 24.00 -5.73 4.25
N SER A 326 23.73 -4.69 5.05
CA SER A 326 24.72 -4.08 5.95
C SER A 326 25.02 -4.91 7.20
N ARG A 327 24.21 -5.96 7.48
CA ARG A 327 24.42 -6.77 8.66
C ARG A 327 25.65 -7.69 8.50
N PRO A 328 26.51 -7.83 9.55
CA PRO A 328 27.74 -8.62 9.43
C PRO A 328 27.52 -10.05 8.95
N GLN A 329 26.43 -10.71 9.39
CA GLN A 329 26.10 -12.09 8.96
C GLN A 329 25.67 -12.19 7.49
N HIS A 330 25.35 -11.09 6.83
CA HIS A 330 24.94 -11.04 5.42
C HIS A 330 26.03 -10.49 4.49
N ARG A 331 27.26 -10.32 5.00
CA ARG A 331 28.36 -9.74 4.24
C ARG A 331 28.62 -10.48 2.92
N HIS A 332 28.53 -11.80 2.92
CA HIS A 332 28.73 -12.62 1.72
C HIS A 332 27.65 -12.32 0.63
N PHE A 333 26.40 -12.01 1.01
CA PHE A 333 25.39 -11.60 0.06
C PHE A 333 25.70 -10.20 -0.52
N GLN A 334 26.16 -9.28 0.32
CA GLN A 334 26.58 -7.95 -0.11
C GLN A 334 27.77 -8.05 -1.09
N GLU A 335 28.79 -8.82 -0.78
CA GLU A 335 29.96 -9.02 -1.62
C GLU A 335 29.59 -9.63 -2.99
N ARG A 336 28.69 -10.62 -3.00
CA ARG A 336 28.18 -11.20 -4.24
C ARG A 336 27.40 -10.18 -5.10
N LEU A 337 26.56 -9.36 -4.49
CA LEU A 337 25.85 -8.29 -5.18
C LEU A 337 26.81 -7.28 -5.80
N ILE A 338 27.83 -6.86 -5.04
CA ILE A 338 28.88 -5.95 -5.53
C ILE A 338 29.64 -6.55 -6.72
N GLN A 339 29.95 -7.85 -6.67
CA GLN A 339 30.62 -8.55 -7.78
C GLN A 339 29.76 -8.53 -9.05
N GLU A 340 28.46 -8.82 -8.92
CA GLU A 340 27.55 -8.81 -10.07
C GLU A 340 27.39 -7.42 -10.66
N VAL A 341 27.22 -6.39 -9.84
CA VAL A 341 27.07 -5.01 -10.33
C VAL A 341 28.37 -4.50 -10.98
N ARG A 342 29.54 -4.85 -10.43
CA ARG A 342 30.83 -4.49 -11.01
C ARG A 342 31.17 -5.21 -12.31
N ALA A 343 30.47 -6.29 -12.62
CA ALA A 343 30.62 -7.02 -13.87
C ALA A 343 29.84 -6.37 -15.04
N ILE A 344 29.08 -5.31 -14.80
CA ILE A 344 28.42 -4.53 -15.86
C ILE A 344 29.51 -3.91 -16.73
N THR A 345 29.44 -4.16 -18.03
CA THR A 345 30.38 -3.63 -19.03
C THR A 345 30.12 -2.16 -19.33
N GLU A 346 31.08 -1.47 -19.96
CA GLU A 346 30.98 -0.03 -20.24
C GLU A 346 29.73 0.36 -21.05
N ASP A 347 29.30 -0.48 -21.97
CA ASP A 347 28.04 -0.29 -22.73
C ASP A 347 26.77 -0.36 -21.86
N GLY A 348 26.85 -1.00 -20.69
CA GLY A 348 25.82 -1.04 -19.67
C GLY A 348 25.80 0.18 -18.75
N LEU A 349 26.77 1.09 -18.86
CA LEU A 349 26.85 2.33 -18.09
C LEU A 349 26.39 3.53 -18.94
N ASN A 350 25.89 4.57 -18.28
CA ASN A 350 25.63 5.85 -18.93
C ASN A 350 26.87 6.76 -18.89
N ALA A 351 26.78 7.99 -19.41
CA ALA A 351 27.88 8.93 -19.47
C ALA A 351 28.45 9.35 -18.09
N ASP A 352 27.68 9.23 -17.05
CA ASP A 352 28.05 9.51 -15.65
C ASP A 352 28.64 8.28 -14.94
N GLY A 353 28.82 7.15 -15.62
CA GLY A 353 29.29 5.89 -15.03
C GLY A 353 28.25 5.17 -14.19
N ILE A 354 26.97 5.55 -14.27
CA ILE A 354 25.86 4.92 -13.57
C ILE A 354 25.33 3.75 -14.40
N PRO A 355 25.05 2.60 -13.80
CA PRO A 355 24.39 1.49 -14.50
C PRO A 355 23.07 1.94 -15.15
N ARG A 356 22.93 1.65 -16.44
CA ARG A 356 21.67 1.90 -17.15
C ARG A 356 20.56 1.05 -16.53
N VAL A 357 19.36 1.60 -16.44
CA VAL A 357 18.20 0.89 -15.89
C VAL A 357 17.97 -0.46 -16.60
N GLU A 358 18.11 -0.49 -17.94
CA GLU A 358 17.98 -1.71 -18.74
C GLU A 358 19.07 -2.75 -18.45
N ALA A 359 20.27 -2.35 -18.11
CA ALA A 359 21.35 -3.24 -17.73
C ALA A 359 21.11 -3.82 -16.32
N SER A 360 20.72 -2.97 -15.38
CA SER A 360 20.39 -3.36 -14.00
C SER A 360 19.22 -4.35 -13.92
N ASP A 361 18.20 -4.18 -14.77
CA ASP A 361 17.03 -5.07 -14.84
C ASP A 361 17.36 -6.52 -15.24
N LYS A 362 18.51 -6.75 -15.85
CA LYS A 362 18.96 -8.07 -16.30
C LYS A 362 19.80 -8.82 -15.26
N LEU A 363 20.10 -8.22 -14.12
CA LEU A 363 20.98 -8.80 -13.09
C LEU A 363 20.21 -9.79 -12.20
N PRO A 364 20.48 -11.10 -12.28
CA PRO A 364 19.70 -12.08 -11.56
C PRO A 364 19.89 -12.05 -10.06
N TYR A 365 21.03 -11.64 -9.56
CA TYR A 365 21.24 -11.53 -8.11
C TYR A 365 20.63 -10.25 -7.53
N VAL A 366 20.63 -9.15 -8.25
CA VAL A 366 19.86 -7.93 -7.91
C VAL A 366 18.38 -8.28 -7.75
N ASP A 367 17.79 -8.98 -8.72
CA ASP A 367 16.40 -9.45 -8.67
C ASP A 367 16.14 -10.37 -7.47
N ALA A 368 17.07 -11.30 -7.17
CA ALA A 368 16.97 -12.19 -6.02
C ALA A 368 17.00 -11.43 -4.69
N VAL A 369 17.86 -10.42 -4.54
CA VAL A 369 17.96 -9.57 -3.34
C VAL A 369 16.68 -8.76 -3.16
N ILE A 370 16.14 -8.17 -4.23
CA ILE A 370 14.88 -7.41 -4.21
C ILE A 370 13.72 -8.32 -3.80
N LYS A 371 13.59 -9.50 -4.40
CA LYS A 371 12.54 -10.48 -4.06
C LYS A 371 12.61 -10.93 -2.60
N GLU A 372 13.79 -11.20 -2.08
CA GLU A 372 13.94 -11.61 -0.68
C GLU A 372 13.61 -10.47 0.28
N THR A 373 13.98 -9.25 -0.05
CA THR A 373 13.61 -8.06 0.71
C THR A 373 12.09 -7.90 0.75
N LEU A 374 11.42 -7.96 -0.39
CA LEU A 374 9.96 -7.86 -0.49
C LEU A 374 9.24 -9.04 0.19
N ARG A 375 9.83 -10.23 0.19
CA ARG A 375 9.27 -11.37 0.93
C ARG A 375 9.25 -11.12 2.43
N LEU A 376 10.37 -10.66 2.99
CA LEU A 376 10.48 -10.43 4.43
C LEU A 376 9.88 -9.11 4.89
N TYR A 377 10.02 -8.08 4.09
CA TYR A 377 9.73 -6.69 4.45
C TYR A 377 8.80 -6.05 3.41
N ALA A 378 7.76 -6.79 2.98
CA ALA A 378 6.74 -6.20 2.11
C ALA A 378 6.24 -4.88 2.70
N PRO A 379 6.27 -3.75 1.96
CA PRO A 379 5.87 -2.44 2.51
C PRO A 379 4.40 -2.40 2.95
N LEU A 380 3.56 -3.21 2.32
CA LEU A 380 2.18 -3.42 2.74
C LEU A 380 2.02 -4.85 3.31
N PRO A 381 2.50 -5.13 4.54
CA PRO A 381 2.53 -6.49 5.09
C PRO A 381 1.17 -6.95 5.61
N GLY A 382 0.24 -6.02 5.76
CA GLY A 382 -1.08 -6.21 6.35
C GLY A 382 -2.07 -6.93 5.46
N SER A 383 -3.27 -7.08 5.99
CA SER A 383 -4.38 -7.70 5.26
C SER A 383 -4.93 -6.78 4.18
N GLU A 384 -5.24 -7.33 3.01
CA GLU A 384 -5.96 -6.65 1.94
C GLU A 384 -7.45 -7.04 1.96
N PRO A 385 -8.35 -6.31 2.68
CA PRO A 385 -9.73 -6.72 2.86
C PRO A 385 -10.55 -6.66 1.56
N ARG A 386 -11.34 -7.71 1.36
CA ARG A 386 -12.27 -7.86 0.23
C ARG A 386 -13.61 -8.38 0.74
N SER A 387 -14.66 -8.19 -0.04
CA SER A 387 -15.96 -8.83 0.20
C SER A 387 -16.63 -9.21 -1.13
N LEU A 388 -17.61 -10.12 -1.03
CA LEU A 388 -18.42 -10.51 -2.18
C LEU A 388 -19.89 -10.29 -1.82
N PRO A 389 -20.71 -9.69 -2.71
CA PRO A 389 -22.13 -9.45 -2.41
C PRO A 389 -23.00 -10.72 -2.35
N LYS A 390 -22.46 -11.86 -2.76
CA LYS A 390 -23.12 -13.19 -2.74
C LYS A 390 -22.33 -14.18 -1.89
N PRO A 391 -22.97 -15.23 -1.33
CA PRO A 391 -22.24 -16.26 -0.61
C PRO A 391 -21.32 -17.06 -1.56
N THR A 392 -20.24 -17.58 -1.03
CA THR A 392 -19.25 -18.38 -1.78
C THR A 392 -18.62 -19.43 -0.87
N THR A 393 -17.92 -20.39 -1.46
CA THR A 393 -17.11 -21.37 -0.71
C THR A 393 -15.63 -21.13 -0.99
N ILE A 394 -14.83 -21.01 0.08
CA ILE A 394 -13.38 -20.86 0.01
C ILE A 394 -12.76 -21.87 0.98
N ASP A 395 -11.80 -22.67 0.50
CA ASP A 395 -11.08 -23.68 1.28
C ASP A 395 -12.03 -24.61 2.10
N GLY A 396 -13.17 -24.97 1.52
CA GLY A 396 -14.16 -25.86 2.14
C GLY A 396 -15.14 -25.16 3.11
N PHE A 397 -14.97 -23.88 3.38
CA PHE A 397 -15.89 -23.13 4.26
C PHE A 397 -16.88 -22.28 3.45
N VAL A 398 -18.13 -22.32 3.82
CA VAL A 398 -19.16 -21.43 3.28
C VAL A 398 -19.00 -20.05 3.90
N ILE A 399 -18.71 -19.07 3.07
CA ILE A 399 -18.54 -17.67 3.43
C ILE A 399 -19.82 -16.91 3.04
N PRO A 400 -20.58 -16.38 4.02
CA PRO A 400 -21.79 -15.61 3.75
C PRO A 400 -21.52 -14.36 2.90
N ALA A 401 -22.57 -13.86 2.25
CA ALA A 401 -22.49 -12.59 1.52
C ALA A 401 -21.99 -11.45 2.41
N ARG A 402 -21.19 -10.57 1.85
CA ARG A 402 -20.60 -9.39 2.52
C ARG A 402 -19.73 -9.69 3.73
N THR A 403 -19.29 -10.94 3.92
CA THR A 403 -18.23 -11.25 4.87
C THR A 403 -16.92 -10.65 4.37
N VAL A 404 -16.19 -9.98 5.26
CA VAL A 404 -14.87 -9.49 4.97
C VAL A 404 -13.89 -10.66 4.97
N VAL A 405 -13.17 -10.84 3.88
CA VAL A 405 -12.15 -11.85 3.72
C VAL A 405 -10.81 -11.18 3.39
N SER A 406 -9.72 -11.71 3.89
CA SER A 406 -8.41 -11.12 3.64
C SER A 406 -7.28 -12.13 3.67
N ILE A 407 -6.18 -11.78 3.00
CA ILE A 407 -4.88 -12.45 3.05
C ILE A 407 -3.83 -11.39 3.39
N SER A 408 -2.81 -11.81 4.14
CA SER A 408 -1.67 -10.98 4.50
C SER A 408 -0.41 -11.49 3.80
N PRO A 409 0.32 -10.64 3.04
CA PRO A 409 1.62 -11.01 2.47
C PRO A 409 2.59 -11.50 3.55
N TYR A 410 2.58 -10.87 4.73
CA TYR A 410 3.43 -11.25 5.85
C TYR A 410 3.25 -12.71 6.28
N ALA A 411 2.01 -13.21 6.34
CA ALA A 411 1.72 -14.59 6.71
C ALA A 411 2.07 -15.57 5.57
N LEU A 412 1.67 -15.24 4.33
CA LEU A 412 2.00 -16.05 3.14
C LEU A 412 3.51 -16.27 3.00
N HIS A 413 4.28 -15.18 3.10
CA HIS A 413 5.72 -15.19 2.87
C HIS A 413 6.53 -15.86 4.00
N ARG A 414 5.87 -16.22 5.11
CA ARG A 414 6.47 -16.88 6.26
C ARG A 414 5.95 -18.29 6.52
N ASN A 415 5.30 -18.89 5.52
CA ASN A 415 4.90 -20.28 5.60
C ASN A 415 6.15 -21.19 5.55
N PRO A 416 6.44 -21.98 6.61
CA PRO A 416 7.63 -22.84 6.66
C PRO A 416 7.56 -24.02 5.68
N ASP A 417 6.38 -24.45 5.28
CA ASP A 417 6.21 -25.53 4.30
C ASP A 417 6.64 -25.13 2.89
N ILE A 418 6.74 -23.81 2.65
CA ILE A 418 7.08 -23.22 1.35
C ILE A 418 8.47 -22.60 1.37
N PHE A 419 8.78 -21.82 2.41
CA PHE A 419 10.04 -21.11 2.55
C PHE A 419 10.84 -21.72 3.68
N HIS A 420 11.86 -22.50 3.35
CA HIS A 420 12.80 -23.01 4.36
C HIS A 420 13.41 -21.83 5.12
N ASP A 421 13.50 -21.92 6.45
CA ASP A 421 13.93 -20.83 7.33
C ASP A 421 13.24 -19.49 6.97
N PRO A 422 11.90 -19.41 7.11
CA PRO A 422 11.13 -18.31 6.55
C PRO A 422 11.44 -16.93 7.18
N SER A 423 12.14 -16.90 8.30
CA SER A 423 12.58 -15.68 8.97
C SER A 423 14.00 -15.25 8.60
N ALA A 424 14.77 -16.09 7.94
CA ALA A 424 16.11 -15.76 7.48
C ALA A 424 16.08 -14.99 6.16
N PHE A 425 16.96 -13.97 6.06
CA PHE A 425 17.23 -13.29 4.81
C PHE A 425 18.20 -14.13 3.99
N ASN A 426 17.73 -14.71 2.91
CA ASN A 426 18.54 -15.52 1.99
C ASN A 426 18.13 -15.28 0.53
N PRO A 427 18.77 -14.35 -0.19
CA PRO A 427 18.48 -14.09 -1.60
C PRO A 427 18.68 -15.31 -2.51
N GLU A 428 19.58 -16.23 -2.14
CA GLU A 428 19.94 -17.37 -2.99
C GLU A 428 18.77 -18.32 -3.24
N ARG A 429 17.75 -18.31 -2.37
CA ARG A 429 16.51 -19.08 -2.59
C ARG A 429 15.77 -18.73 -3.89
N TRP A 430 16.04 -17.54 -4.46
CA TRP A 430 15.38 -17.04 -5.68
C TRP A 430 16.15 -17.35 -6.96
N LEU A 431 17.38 -17.89 -6.84
CA LEU A 431 18.15 -18.31 -8.00
C LEU A 431 17.56 -19.58 -8.59
N ASP A 432 17.66 -19.74 -9.90
CA ASP A 432 17.00 -20.83 -10.66
C ASP A 432 17.33 -22.23 -10.14
N THR A 433 18.50 -22.42 -9.54
CA THR A 433 18.93 -23.69 -8.92
C THR A 433 18.15 -24.04 -7.64
N GLN A 434 17.52 -23.08 -6.97
CA GLN A 434 16.85 -23.24 -5.68
C GLN A 434 15.39 -22.79 -5.68
N ALA A 435 15.00 -21.93 -6.62
CA ALA A 435 13.65 -21.36 -6.68
C ALA A 435 12.62 -22.42 -7.10
N SER A 436 11.76 -22.85 -6.18
CA SER A 436 10.66 -23.76 -6.51
C SER A 436 9.50 -23.01 -7.18
N PRO A 437 8.73 -23.67 -8.07
CA PRO A 437 7.50 -23.10 -8.61
C PRO A 437 6.49 -22.72 -7.53
N GLU A 438 6.47 -23.42 -6.41
CA GLU A 438 5.59 -23.13 -5.28
C GLU A 438 5.99 -21.81 -4.61
N MET A 439 7.26 -21.54 -4.36
CA MET A 439 7.72 -20.26 -3.81
C MET A 439 7.24 -19.08 -4.66
N LYS A 440 7.32 -19.20 -6.00
CA LYS A 440 6.84 -18.15 -6.93
C LYS A 440 5.34 -17.94 -6.82
N LYS A 441 4.53 -18.98 -6.56
CA LYS A 441 3.08 -18.85 -6.37
C LYS A 441 2.71 -18.22 -5.03
N TRP A 442 3.51 -18.41 -4.00
CA TRP A 442 3.29 -17.86 -2.66
C TRP A 442 3.86 -16.44 -2.50
N PHE A 443 4.70 -16.00 -3.42
CA PHE A 443 5.22 -14.63 -3.44
C PHE A 443 4.13 -13.66 -3.91
N TRP A 444 3.66 -12.82 -3.02
CA TRP A 444 2.50 -11.96 -3.25
C TRP A 444 2.74 -10.52 -2.77
N ALA A 445 3.94 -9.98 -2.98
CA ALA A 445 4.33 -8.65 -2.56
C ALA A 445 3.58 -7.51 -3.29
N PHE A 446 3.06 -7.80 -4.48
CA PHE A 446 2.39 -6.82 -5.37
C PHE A 446 0.90 -7.10 -5.58
N SER A 447 0.26 -7.89 -4.69
CA SER A 447 -1.09 -8.37 -4.91
C SER A 447 -1.23 -9.21 -6.20
N SER A 448 -2.44 -9.46 -6.70
CA SER A 448 -2.63 -10.27 -7.91
C SER A 448 -3.92 -9.91 -8.67
N GLY A 449 -4.08 -10.49 -9.88
CA GLY A 449 -5.25 -10.32 -10.73
C GLY A 449 -5.45 -8.88 -11.21
N GLY A 450 -6.70 -8.49 -11.40
CA GLY A 450 -7.03 -7.16 -11.93
C GLY A 450 -6.57 -6.00 -11.05
N ARG A 451 -6.35 -6.26 -9.76
CA ARG A 451 -5.95 -5.26 -8.77
C ARG A 451 -4.47 -5.35 -8.35
N MET A 452 -3.69 -6.12 -9.08
CA MET A 452 -2.24 -6.16 -8.91
C MET A 452 -1.63 -4.76 -9.01
N CYS A 453 -0.58 -4.50 -8.22
CA CYS A 453 0.12 -3.21 -8.20
C CYS A 453 0.51 -2.78 -9.62
N ILE A 454 0.19 -1.56 -9.98
CA ILE A 454 0.54 -1.00 -11.30
C ILE A 454 2.02 -0.59 -11.36
N GLY A 455 2.62 -0.25 -10.21
CA GLY A 455 4.02 0.15 -10.07
C GLY A 455 4.99 -1.01 -9.82
N MET A 456 4.62 -2.24 -10.17
CA MET A 456 5.47 -3.42 -9.99
C MET A 456 6.70 -3.44 -10.91
N GLN A 457 6.68 -2.67 -11.99
CA GLN A 457 7.72 -2.66 -13.04
C GLN A 457 8.88 -1.75 -12.68
#